data_50cc58c001682a5a1d301ea38373937a
#
_entry.id   50cc58c001682a5a1d301ea38373937a
#
_cell.length_a   1.000
_cell.length_b   1.000
_cell.length_c   1.000
_cell.angle_alpha   90.00
_cell.angle_beta   90.00
_cell.angle_gamma   90.00
#
_symmetry.space_group_name_H-M   'P 1'
#
loop_
_entity.id
_entity.type
_entity.pdbx_description
1 polymer ?
#
loop_
_entity_poly.entity_id
_entity_poly.type
_entity_poly.pdbx_seq_one_letter_code
_entity_poly.pdbx_strand_id
1 'polypeptide(L)'
;MPAYTLEKKEYIDKVFGKLAKRNPKALKIIYKKLEQILEDPYRFKPLRSDMKEYRQVHIDKHFVLVYSIDEGRKVVILDDFDHHESIFVQ
;
A
#
# COMPACT_ATOMS: atom_id res chain seq x y z
N MET A 1 8.86 0.00 18.05
CA MET A 1 8.86 1.12 17.08
C MET A 1 9.02 0.57 15.67
N PRO A 2 8.27 1.06 14.69
CA PRO A 2 8.50 0.64 13.32
C PRO A 2 9.86 1.12 12.81
N ALA A 3 10.49 0.30 11.98
CA ALA A 3 11.81 0.60 11.43
C ALA A 3 11.74 1.66 10.32
N TYR A 4 10.57 1.86 9.73
CA TYR A 4 10.36 2.75 8.58
C TYR A 4 9.29 3.77 8.90
N THR A 5 9.36 4.92 8.24
CA THR A 5 8.29 5.92 8.28
C THR A 5 7.45 5.83 7.02
N LEU A 6 6.31 6.52 7.02
CA LEU A 6 5.32 6.43 5.96
C LEU A 6 5.17 7.75 5.23
N GLU A 7 5.17 7.69 3.89
CA GLU A 7 4.74 8.79 3.04
C GLU A 7 3.61 8.32 2.14
N LYS A 8 2.68 9.21 1.83
CA LYS A 8 1.58 8.92 0.94
C LYS A 8 1.55 9.96 -0.18
N LYS A 9 1.34 9.51 -1.40
CA LYS A 9 1.05 10.44 -2.48
C LYS A 9 -0.27 11.14 -2.20
N GLU A 10 -0.40 12.37 -2.66
CA GLU A 10 -1.57 13.20 -2.38
C GLU A 10 -2.88 12.49 -2.72
N TYR A 11 -2.91 11.81 -3.85
CA TYR A 11 -4.13 11.14 -4.27
C TYR A 11 -4.50 9.98 -3.33
N ILE A 12 -3.52 9.36 -2.67
CA ILE A 12 -3.78 8.30 -1.70
C ILE A 12 -4.49 8.86 -0.46
N ASP A 13 -4.10 10.04 0.00
CA ASP A 13 -4.81 10.69 1.10
C ASP A 13 -6.28 10.92 0.75
N LYS A 14 -6.57 11.32 -0.48
CA LYS A 14 -7.94 11.51 -0.94
C LYS A 14 -8.71 10.20 -0.98
N VAL A 15 -8.07 9.14 -1.47
CA VAL A 15 -8.68 7.81 -1.51
C VAL A 15 -9.01 7.33 -0.09
N PHE A 16 -8.09 7.48 0.84
CA PHE A 16 -8.32 7.06 2.23
C PHE A 16 -9.44 7.87 2.87
N GLY A 17 -9.54 9.16 2.56
CA GLY A 17 -10.65 9.99 3.04
C GLY A 17 -12.00 9.49 2.56
N LYS A 18 -12.07 9.07 1.29
CA LYS A 18 -13.30 8.48 0.73
C LYS A 18 -13.63 7.13 1.38
N LEU A 19 -12.61 6.31 1.61
CA LEU A 19 -12.81 5.01 2.25
C LEU A 19 -13.32 5.16 3.68
N ALA A 20 -12.86 6.16 4.41
CA ALA A 20 -13.34 6.40 5.76
C ALA A 20 -14.85 6.58 5.82
N LYS A 21 -15.43 7.12 4.74
CA LYS A 21 -16.87 7.36 4.65
C LYS A 21 -17.62 6.20 4.03
N ARG A 22 -17.06 5.58 2.98
CA ARG A 22 -17.78 4.61 2.15
C ARG A 22 -17.47 3.16 2.48
N ASN A 23 -16.26 2.88 2.94
CA ASN A 23 -15.83 1.51 3.23
C ASN A 23 -14.83 1.51 4.39
N PRO A 24 -15.30 1.83 5.60
CA PRO A 24 -14.39 1.88 6.76
C PRO A 24 -13.74 0.54 7.08
N LYS A 25 -14.37 -0.58 6.69
CA LYS A 25 -13.79 -1.90 6.88
C LYS A 25 -12.50 -2.05 6.09
N ALA A 26 -12.50 -1.62 4.82
CA ALA A 26 -11.29 -1.68 4.00
C ALA A 26 -10.19 -0.81 4.60
N LEU A 27 -10.53 0.37 5.10
CA LEU A 27 -9.55 1.25 5.72
C LEU A 27 -8.93 0.64 6.96
N LYS A 28 -9.70 -0.07 7.79
CA LYS A 28 -9.17 -0.80 8.94
C LYS A 28 -8.16 -1.86 8.52
N ILE A 29 -8.46 -2.60 7.46
CA ILE A 29 -7.56 -3.62 6.93
C ILE A 29 -6.27 -2.96 6.45
N ILE A 30 -6.38 -1.82 5.75
CA ILE A 30 -5.23 -1.06 5.29
C ILE A 30 -4.32 -0.69 6.47
N TYR A 31 -4.87 -0.15 7.54
CA TYR A 31 -4.06 0.26 8.70
C TYR A 31 -3.33 -0.91 9.35
N LYS A 32 -3.97 -2.08 9.42
CA LYS A 32 -3.30 -3.28 9.94
C LYS A 32 -2.15 -3.71 9.04
N LYS A 33 -2.35 -3.65 7.73
CA LYS A 33 -1.28 -3.98 6.78
C LYS A 33 -0.15 -2.97 6.84
N LEU A 34 -0.47 -1.69 7.03
CA LEU A 34 0.56 -0.66 7.17
C LEU A 34 1.47 -0.91 8.37
N GLU A 35 0.92 -1.37 9.49
CA GLU A 35 1.75 -1.73 10.64
C GLU A 35 2.77 -2.81 10.25
N GLN A 36 2.34 -3.84 9.54
CA GLN A 36 3.22 -4.92 9.08
C GLN A 36 4.24 -4.42 8.07
N ILE A 37 3.83 -3.56 7.15
CA ILE A 37 4.72 -3.01 6.13
C ILE A 37 5.81 -2.17 6.77
N LEU A 38 5.47 -1.33 7.75
CA LEU A 38 6.44 -0.44 8.38
C LEU A 38 7.44 -1.20 9.26
N GLU A 39 7.08 -2.36 9.76
CA GLU A 39 8.02 -3.21 10.49
C GLU A 39 8.99 -3.92 9.55
N ASP A 40 8.48 -4.43 8.43
CA ASP A 40 9.29 -5.14 7.43
C ASP A 40 8.66 -4.97 6.04
N PRO A 41 9.03 -3.91 5.31
CA PRO A 41 8.43 -3.65 4.01
C PRO A 41 8.79 -4.67 2.94
N TYR A 42 9.80 -5.50 3.16
CA TYR A 42 10.22 -6.51 2.20
C TYR A 42 9.45 -7.82 2.32
N ARG A 43 8.54 -7.95 3.28
CA ARG A 43 7.80 -9.21 3.50
C ARG A 43 6.72 -9.49 2.45
N PHE A 44 6.26 -8.46 1.75
CA PHE A 44 5.23 -8.61 0.72
C PHE A 44 5.85 -8.73 -0.66
N LYS A 45 5.09 -9.27 -1.60
CA LYS A 45 5.61 -9.62 -2.93
C LYS A 45 5.84 -8.40 -3.81
N PRO A 46 6.82 -8.44 -4.72
CA PRO A 46 6.90 -7.45 -5.79
C PRO A 46 5.59 -7.41 -6.58
N LEU A 47 5.29 -6.25 -7.18
CA LEU A 47 4.08 -6.09 -7.96
C LEU A 47 4.06 -7.01 -9.17
N ARG A 48 5.17 -7.03 -9.90
CA ARG A 48 5.40 -7.95 -11.03
C ARG A 48 6.91 -8.15 -11.15
N SER A 49 7.31 -9.17 -11.91
CA SER A 49 8.73 -9.48 -12.08
C SER A 49 9.50 -8.35 -12.78
N ASP A 50 8.83 -7.54 -13.60
CA ASP A 50 9.40 -6.39 -14.29
C ASP A 50 9.21 -5.07 -13.53
N MET A 51 8.57 -5.10 -12.36
CA MET A 51 8.33 -3.92 -11.53
C MET A 51 8.73 -4.21 -10.08
N LYS A 52 10.00 -4.57 -9.91
CA LYS A 52 10.51 -5.01 -8.60
C LYS A 52 10.60 -3.88 -7.58
N GLU A 53 10.67 -2.63 -8.04
CA GLU A 53 10.70 -1.47 -7.15
C GLU A 53 9.36 -1.24 -6.45
N TYR A 54 8.30 -1.83 -6.97
CA TYR A 54 6.96 -1.73 -6.37
C TYR A 54 6.55 -3.05 -5.74
N ARG A 55 5.91 -2.96 -4.59
CA ARG A 55 5.36 -4.12 -3.88
C ARG A 55 3.87 -3.97 -3.71
N GLN A 56 3.20 -5.10 -3.51
CA GLN A 56 1.74 -5.14 -3.43
C GLN A 56 1.30 -5.84 -2.15
N VAL A 57 0.15 -5.42 -1.65
CA VAL A 57 -0.54 -6.14 -0.60
C VAL A 57 -2.03 -6.10 -0.89
N HIS A 58 -2.67 -7.27 -0.77
CA HIS A 58 -4.12 -7.37 -0.99
C HIS A 58 -4.87 -6.79 0.20
N ILE A 59 -5.88 -5.99 -0.10
CA ILE A 59 -6.76 -5.38 0.90
C ILE A 59 -8.16 -5.93 0.65
N ASP A 60 -8.69 -6.65 1.65
CA ASP A 60 -9.95 -7.35 1.50
C ASP A 60 -9.84 -8.31 0.30
N LYS A 61 -10.90 -8.50 -0.45
CA LYS A 61 -10.89 -9.43 -1.59
C LYS A 61 -10.66 -8.74 -2.93
N HIS A 62 -10.88 -7.44 -2.99
CA HIS A 62 -11.02 -6.76 -4.27
C HIS A 62 -9.96 -5.70 -4.53
N PHE A 63 -9.22 -5.28 -3.53
CA PHE A 63 -8.32 -4.12 -3.65
C PHE A 63 -6.87 -4.54 -3.50
N VAL A 64 -6.00 -3.72 -4.09
CA VAL A 64 -4.55 -3.87 -3.96
C VAL A 64 -3.96 -2.52 -3.58
N LEU A 65 -3.10 -2.53 -2.58
CA LEU A 65 -2.31 -1.38 -2.18
C LEU A 65 -0.89 -1.59 -2.72
N VAL A 66 -0.38 -0.59 -3.44
CA VAL A 66 0.96 -0.63 -4.05
C VAL A 66 1.86 0.36 -3.32
N TYR A 67 3.03 -0.07 -2.95
CA TYR A 67 3.99 0.77 -2.27
C TYR A 67 5.40 0.53 -2.79
N SER A 68 6.28 1.48 -2.51
CA SER A 68 7.71 1.39 -2.81
C SER A 68 8.50 1.72 -1.55
N ILE A 69 9.80 1.43 -1.59
CA ILE A 69 10.65 1.57 -0.42
C ILE A 69 11.83 2.46 -0.78
N ASP A 70 12.00 3.53 -0.03
CA ASP A 70 13.21 4.35 -0.10
C ASP A 70 14.12 3.91 1.05
N GLU A 71 15.02 2.98 0.75
CA GLU A 71 15.87 2.38 1.79
C GLU A 71 16.83 3.40 2.38
N GLY A 72 17.31 4.33 1.58
CA GLY A 72 18.24 5.36 2.05
C GLY A 72 17.64 6.23 3.14
N ARG A 73 16.36 6.59 3.01
CA ARG A 73 15.65 7.41 3.99
C ARG A 73 14.83 6.58 4.97
N LYS A 74 14.76 5.27 4.79
CA LYS A 74 13.91 4.38 5.58
C LYS A 74 12.45 4.81 5.54
N VAL A 75 11.94 5.04 4.32
CA VAL A 75 10.58 5.50 4.07
C VAL A 75 9.84 4.51 3.18
N VAL A 76 8.63 4.18 3.56
CA VAL A 76 7.68 3.47 2.71
C VAL A 76 6.76 4.50 2.07
N ILE A 77 6.61 4.43 0.75
CA ILE A 77 5.80 5.37 -0.02
C ILE A 77 4.60 4.62 -0.56
N LEU A 78 3.38 5.07 -0.21
CA LEU A 78 2.17 4.50 -0.78
C LEU A 78 1.93 5.13 -2.14
N ASP A 79 1.99 4.30 -3.19
CA ASP A 79 1.99 4.76 -4.58
C ASP A 79 0.63 4.66 -5.24
N ASP A 80 -0.14 3.60 -4.94
CA ASP A 80 -1.43 3.39 -5.60
C ASP A 80 -2.34 2.53 -4.74
N PHE A 81 -3.64 2.67 -4.95
CA PHE A 81 -4.65 1.83 -4.33
C PHE A 81 -5.85 1.79 -5.27
N ASP A 82 -6.21 0.59 -5.71
CA ASP A 82 -7.34 0.43 -6.63
C ASP A 82 -7.81 -1.01 -6.61
N HIS A 83 -8.85 -1.29 -7.38
CA HIS A 83 -9.33 -2.65 -7.58
C HIS A 83 -8.21 -3.50 -8.18
N HIS A 84 -8.20 -4.77 -7.79
CA HIS A 84 -7.21 -5.73 -8.30
C HIS A 84 -7.16 -5.73 -9.83
N GLU A 85 -8.30 -5.69 -10.49
CA GLU A 85 -8.38 -5.71 -11.95
C GLU A 85 -7.71 -4.48 -12.57
N SER A 86 -7.91 -3.30 -11.97
CA SER A 86 -7.32 -2.06 -12.48
C SER A 86 -5.79 -2.07 -12.40
N ILE A 87 -5.25 -2.76 -11.39
CA ILE A 87 -3.80 -2.83 -11.18
C ILE A 87 -3.14 -3.85 -12.12
N PHE A 88 -3.79 -5.00 -12.33
CA PHE A 88 -3.15 -6.14 -12.98
C PHE A 88 -3.55 -6.42 -14.44
N VAL A 89 -4.57 -5.75 -14.96
CA VAL A 89 -5.09 -6.01 -16.31
C VAL A 89 -4.46 -5.12 -17.38
N GLN A 90 -3.38 -4.48 -17.12
CA GLN A 90 -2.75 -3.59 -18.12
C GLN A 90 -1.74 -4.32 -18.97
#